data_4c75d38f14c35aa04d9588c1eb96a319
#
_entry.id   4c75d38f14c35aa04d9588c1eb96a319
#
_cell.length_a   1.000
_cell.length_b   1.000
_cell.length_c   1.000
_cell.angle_alpha   90.00
_cell.angle_beta   90.00
_cell.angle_gamma   90.00
#
_symmetry.space_group_name_H-M   'P 1'
#
loop_
_entity.id
_entity.type
_entity.pdbx_description
1 polymer ?
#
loop_
_entity_poly.entity_id
_entity_poly.type
_entity_poly.pdbx_seq_one_letter_code
_entity_poly.pdbx_strand_id
1 'polypeptide(L)'
;AQVPRSERNHIHVHYLPARRDPADHIAYGANALLGRMLRAVNWDAERTVIKGLTDQISDSLAANPSINAFSTSLKTAWSALHKGSFFADPKLTFVASEIEALLRHMSVSFTPGHDEQLVDFSRLSDGQKSMLYLSLVLSSQAIGRAALAGDDNSFDVEKLRPPVFTVVAVEEPENSLSPHYLGRIVNALNGLVGKGDAQALIATHAP
;
A
#
# COMPACT_ATOMS: atom_id res chain seq x y z
N ALA A 1 33.34 -1.95 8.76
CA ALA A 1 32.56 -0.76 9.11
C ALA A 1 31.09 -1.07 8.84
N GLN A 2 30.18 -0.76 9.78
CA GLN A 2 28.74 -0.90 9.54
C GLN A 2 28.22 0.38 8.90
N VAL A 3 27.45 0.25 7.81
CA VAL A 3 26.80 1.37 7.17
C VAL A 3 25.66 1.87 8.07
N PRO A 4 25.61 3.17 8.43
CA PRO A 4 24.55 3.75 9.24
C PRO A 4 23.15 3.49 8.65
N ARG A 5 22.13 3.43 9.51
CA ARG A 5 20.76 3.16 9.06
C ARG A 5 20.22 4.23 8.10
N SER A 6 20.65 5.48 8.29
CA SER A 6 20.32 6.60 7.39
C SER A 6 20.85 6.37 5.97
N GLU A 7 22.06 5.87 5.83
CA GLU A 7 22.69 5.62 4.52
C GLU A 7 22.10 4.38 3.83
N ARG A 8 21.69 3.36 4.62
CA ARG A 8 21.04 2.17 4.08
C ARG A 8 19.70 2.47 3.41
N ASN A 9 19.01 3.52 3.81
CA ASN A 9 17.74 3.93 3.22
C ASN A 9 17.88 4.50 1.80
N HIS A 10 19.10 4.80 1.36
CA HIS A 10 19.36 5.26 -0.01
C HIS A 10 19.41 4.12 -1.03
N ILE A 11 19.52 2.88 -0.56
CA ILE A 11 19.52 1.70 -1.43
C ILE A 11 18.30 0.83 -1.11
N HIS A 12 17.44 0.63 -2.09
CA HIS A 12 16.33 -0.30 -1.97
C HIS A 12 16.69 -1.62 -2.65
N VAL A 13 16.38 -2.72 -1.95
CA VAL A 13 16.53 -4.07 -2.49
C VAL A 13 15.14 -4.68 -2.57
N HIS A 14 14.73 -5.04 -3.77
CA HIS A 14 13.52 -5.77 -4.05
C HIS A 14 13.89 -7.21 -4.42
N TYR A 15 13.48 -8.15 -3.58
CA TYR A 15 13.79 -9.55 -3.78
C TYR A 15 12.54 -10.35 -4.04
N LEU A 16 12.55 -11.10 -5.13
CA LEU A 16 11.48 -11.98 -5.54
C LEU A 16 12.01 -13.43 -5.54
N PRO A 17 11.76 -14.20 -4.47
CA PRO A 17 12.29 -15.56 -4.34
C PRO A 17 11.58 -16.54 -5.26
N ALA A 18 12.20 -17.71 -5.51
CA ALA A 18 11.64 -18.79 -6.33
C ALA A 18 10.33 -19.36 -5.76
N ARG A 19 10.22 -19.49 -4.43
CA ARG A 19 8.97 -19.81 -3.72
C ARG A 19 8.28 -18.53 -3.31
N ARG A 20 7.06 -18.30 -3.78
CA ARG A 20 6.45 -16.97 -3.82
C ARG A 20 5.11 -16.94 -3.13
N ASP A 21 5.00 -16.11 -2.12
CA ASP A 21 3.78 -15.38 -1.84
C ASP A 21 4.15 -13.90 -1.59
N PRO A 22 4.21 -13.06 -2.64
CA PRO A 22 4.51 -11.64 -2.49
C PRO A 22 3.36 -10.84 -1.89
N ALA A 23 2.29 -11.49 -1.43
CA ALA A 23 1.11 -10.80 -0.88
C ALA A 23 1.48 -9.82 0.24
N ASP A 24 2.39 -10.22 1.14
CA ASP A 24 2.85 -9.36 2.24
C ASP A 24 3.61 -8.11 1.76
N HIS A 25 4.22 -8.17 0.58
CA HIS A 25 4.92 -7.05 -0.05
C HIS A 25 3.99 -6.14 -0.86
N ILE A 26 2.82 -6.65 -1.26
CA ILE A 26 1.81 -5.93 -2.05
C ILE A 26 0.81 -5.21 -1.16
N ALA A 27 0.42 -5.83 -0.04
CA ALA A 27 -0.60 -5.31 0.88
C ALA A 27 -0.22 -3.94 1.50
N TYR A 28 -1.19 -3.29 2.15
CA TYR A 28 -0.99 -1.99 2.80
C TYR A 28 -0.09 -2.06 4.07
N GLY A 29 0.62 -3.11 4.33
CA GLY A 29 1.52 -3.20 5.48
C GLY A 29 2.46 -1.98 5.60
N ALA A 30 2.93 -1.68 6.82
CA ALA A 30 3.77 -0.50 7.08
C ALA A 30 5.05 -0.46 6.22
N ASN A 31 5.58 -1.63 5.86
CA ASN A 31 6.78 -1.79 5.04
C ASN A 31 6.46 -2.20 3.59
N ALA A 32 5.22 -2.50 3.27
CA ALA A 32 4.82 -2.89 1.92
C ALA A 32 4.89 -1.70 0.96
N LEU A 33 5.19 -1.97 -0.29
CA LEU A 33 5.46 -0.95 -1.29
C LEU A 33 4.22 -0.08 -1.55
N LEU A 34 3.04 -0.69 -1.72
CA LEU A 34 1.78 0.03 -1.90
C LEU A 34 1.49 0.99 -0.74
N GLY A 35 1.63 0.52 0.50
CA GLY A 35 1.38 1.36 1.67
C GLY A 35 2.34 2.53 1.80
N ARG A 36 3.61 2.36 1.40
CA ARG A 36 4.58 3.48 1.36
C ARG A 36 4.19 4.52 0.31
N MET A 37 3.82 4.08 -0.89
CA MET A 37 3.39 4.96 -1.97
C MET A 37 2.13 5.75 -1.57
N LEU A 38 1.10 5.07 -1.08
CA LEU A 38 -0.15 5.73 -0.67
C LEU A 38 0.03 6.74 0.45
N ARG A 39 0.93 6.49 1.42
CA ARG A 39 1.24 7.46 2.48
C ARG A 39 2.01 8.67 1.98
N ALA A 40 2.73 8.55 0.87
CA ALA A 40 3.49 9.65 0.28
C ALA A 40 2.64 10.53 -0.66
N VAL A 41 1.43 10.12 -1.02
CA VAL A 41 0.51 10.96 -1.79
C VAL A 41 0.16 12.22 -0.99
N ASN A 42 0.09 13.35 -1.67
CA ASN A 42 -0.45 14.58 -1.08
C ASN A 42 -2.00 14.50 -1.05
N TRP A 43 -2.55 14.31 0.14
CA TRP A 43 -3.99 14.16 0.40
C TRP A 43 -4.66 15.44 0.89
N ASP A 44 -4.02 16.61 0.80
CA ASP A 44 -4.52 17.82 1.45
C ASP A 44 -5.89 18.25 0.93
N ALA A 45 -6.15 18.10 -0.36
CA ALA A 45 -7.44 18.41 -0.96
C ALA A 45 -8.54 17.43 -0.53
N GLU A 46 -8.21 16.14 -0.47
CA GLU A 46 -9.16 15.07 -0.17
C GLU A 46 -9.47 14.95 1.32
N ARG A 47 -8.55 15.34 2.22
CA ARG A 47 -8.76 15.27 3.69
C ARG A 47 -10.05 15.91 4.15
N THR A 48 -10.34 17.10 3.66
CA THR A 48 -11.54 17.86 4.06
C THR A 48 -12.81 17.15 3.57
N VAL A 49 -12.80 16.68 2.33
CA VAL A 49 -13.94 15.97 1.74
C VAL A 49 -14.17 14.64 2.44
N ILE A 50 -13.11 13.85 2.64
CA ILE A 50 -13.18 12.55 3.31
C ILE A 50 -13.68 12.71 4.75
N LYS A 51 -13.18 13.73 5.48
CA LYS A 51 -13.68 14.03 6.82
C LYS A 51 -15.18 14.30 6.82
N GLY A 52 -15.66 15.16 5.91
CA GLY A 52 -17.09 15.45 5.80
C GLY A 52 -17.94 14.20 5.51
N LEU A 53 -17.46 13.30 4.65
CA LEU A 53 -18.15 12.04 4.37
C LEU A 53 -18.15 11.09 5.58
N THR A 54 -17.06 10.99 6.30
CA THR A 54 -16.98 10.15 7.51
C THR A 54 -17.82 10.69 8.66
N ASP A 55 -17.94 12.02 8.78
CA ASP A 55 -18.86 12.67 9.74
C ASP A 55 -20.32 12.31 9.38
N GLN A 56 -20.71 12.36 8.10
CA GLN A 56 -22.05 11.96 7.65
C GLN A 56 -22.33 10.47 7.92
N ILE A 57 -21.35 9.57 7.71
CA ILE A 57 -21.47 8.16 8.06
C ILE A 57 -21.70 8.02 9.56
N SER A 58 -20.95 8.73 10.40
CA SER A 58 -21.07 8.71 11.84
C SER A 58 -22.46 9.18 12.31
N ASP A 59 -22.96 10.26 11.72
CA ASP A 59 -24.30 10.80 11.99
C ASP A 59 -25.39 9.79 11.58
N SER A 60 -25.25 9.16 10.41
CA SER A 60 -26.20 8.15 9.93
C SER A 60 -26.23 6.92 10.83
N LEU A 61 -25.07 6.47 11.32
CA LEU A 61 -24.98 5.38 12.28
C LEU A 61 -25.61 5.76 13.63
N ALA A 62 -25.33 6.98 14.12
CA ALA A 62 -25.90 7.49 15.38
C ALA A 62 -27.43 7.67 15.31
N ALA A 63 -27.97 7.95 14.12
CA ALA A 63 -29.42 8.06 13.90
C ALA A 63 -30.13 6.70 13.94
N ASN A 64 -29.41 5.57 13.84
CA ASN A 64 -30.01 4.25 13.94
C ASN A 64 -30.57 4.01 15.38
N PRO A 65 -31.87 3.66 15.54
CA PRO A 65 -32.47 3.53 16.86
C PRO A 65 -31.76 2.51 17.77
N SER A 66 -31.29 1.39 17.21
CA SER A 66 -30.58 0.37 17.99
C SER A 66 -29.21 0.83 18.46
N ILE A 67 -28.47 1.56 17.62
CA ILE A 67 -27.18 2.14 17.96
C ILE A 67 -27.35 3.22 19.03
N ASN A 68 -28.39 4.06 18.91
CA ASN A 68 -28.72 5.09 19.89
C ASN A 68 -29.12 4.48 21.24
N ALA A 69 -29.98 3.44 21.24
CA ALA A 69 -30.35 2.72 22.45
C ALA A 69 -29.12 2.09 23.14
N PHE A 70 -28.22 1.48 22.37
CA PHE A 70 -26.97 0.92 22.90
C PHE A 70 -26.08 2.03 23.51
N SER A 71 -25.87 3.15 22.81
CA SER A 71 -25.10 4.30 23.29
C SER A 71 -25.65 4.84 24.62
N THR A 72 -26.97 4.96 24.72
CA THR A 72 -27.65 5.41 25.93
C THR A 72 -27.46 4.43 27.09
N SER A 73 -27.61 3.14 26.82
CA SER A 73 -27.38 2.09 27.81
C SER A 73 -25.92 2.06 28.29
N LEU A 74 -24.95 2.19 27.38
CA LEU A 74 -23.53 2.27 27.69
C LEU A 74 -23.21 3.47 28.56
N LYS A 75 -23.73 4.64 28.23
CA LYS A 75 -23.55 5.87 29.02
C LYS A 75 -24.13 5.72 30.41
N THR A 76 -25.29 5.12 30.55
CA THR A 76 -25.95 4.87 31.86
C THR A 76 -25.12 3.91 32.70
N ALA A 77 -24.69 2.80 32.12
CA ALA A 77 -23.86 1.81 32.83
C ALA A 77 -22.50 2.40 33.24
N TRP A 78 -21.88 3.19 32.33
CA TRP A 78 -20.61 3.83 32.60
C TRP A 78 -20.72 4.83 33.74
N SER A 79 -21.74 5.71 33.76
CA SER A 79 -21.94 6.70 34.81
C SER A 79 -22.28 6.09 36.17
N ALA A 80 -22.80 4.87 36.19
CA ALA A 80 -22.99 4.09 37.44
C ALA A 80 -21.66 3.63 38.04
N LEU A 81 -20.69 3.27 37.19
CA LEU A 81 -19.39 2.75 37.58
C LEU A 81 -18.33 3.83 37.78
N HIS A 82 -18.30 4.79 36.83
CA HIS A 82 -17.30 5.85 36.79
C HIS A 82 -17.85 7.15 37.39
N LYS A 83 -17.23 7.61 38.47
CA LYS A 83 -17.65 8.83 39.21
C LYS A 83 -16.74 10.03 39.01
N GLY A 84 -15.72 9.93 38.14
CA GLY A 84 -14.80 11.01 37.81
C GLY A 84 -15.38 12.01 36.84
N SER A 85 -14.86 13.23 36.84
CA SER A 85 -15.23 14.27 35.88
C SER A 85 -14.55 14.08 34.50
N PHE A 86 -13.42 13.38 34.46
CA PHE A 86 -12.72 13.03 33.22
C PHE A 86 -13.30 11.74 32.64
N PHE A 87 -13.38 11.63 31.32
CA PHE A 87 -13.91 10.46 30.61
C PHE A 87 -15.36 10.09 30.97
N ALA A 88 -16.16 11.10 31.31
CA ALA A 88 -17.52 10.91 31.81
C ALA A 88 -18.54 10.46 30.73
N ASP A 89 -18.29 10.70 29.48
CA ASP A 89 -19.25 10.53 28.38
C ASP A 89 -18.70 9.59 27.28
N PRO A 90 -18.89 8.26 27.41
CA PRO A 90 -18.50 7.33 26.36
C PRO A 90 -19.38 7.51 25.12
N LYS A 91 -18.76 7.57 23.94
CA LYS A 91 -19.43 7.73 22.64
C LYS A 91 -19.01 6.62 21.70
N LEU A 92 -19.97 6.13 20.93
CA LEU A 92 -19.68 5.30 19.76
C LEU A 92 -19.33 6.25 18.60
N THR A 93 -18.12 6.12 18.09
CA THR A 93 -17.65 6.89 16.95
C THR A 93 -17.13 5.97 15.87
N PHE A 94 -17.33 6.37 14.62
CA PHE A 94 -16.68 5.70 13.50
C PHE A 94 -15.23 6.21 13.41
N VAL A 95 -14.28 5.33 13.67
CA VAL A 95 -12.86 5.71 13.86
C VAL A 95 -12.15 6.03 12.53
N ALA A 96 -12.79 5.96 11.38
CA ALA A 96 -12.19 6.20 10.08
C ALA A 96 -12.19 7.69 9.66
N SER A 97 -12.14 8.63 10.61
CA SER A 97 -12.04 10.07 10.30
C SER A 97 -10.68 10.49 9.73
N GLU A 98 -9.66 9.64 9.86
CA GLU A 98 -8.34 9.88 9.30
C GLU A 98 -8.15 9.11 8.01
N ILE A 99 -7.60 9.77 7.00
CA ILE A 99 -7.33 9.16 5.69
C ILE A 99 -6.45 7.92 5.82
N GLU A 100 -5.53 7.92 6.77
CA GLU A 100 -4.64 6.81 7.07
C GLU A 100 -5.40 5.54 7.49
N ALA A 101 -6.54 5.69 8.15
CA ALA A 101 -7.40 4.55 8.50
C ALA A 101 -8.09 3.97 7.26
N LEU A 102 -8.53 4.82 6.34
CA LEU A 102 -9.13 4.39 5.07
C LEU A 102 -8.09 3.72 4.15
N LEU A 103 -6.89 4.28 4.07
CA LEU A 103 -5.80 3.73 3.26
C LEU A 103 -5.42 2.29 3.67
N ARG A 104 -5.62 1.90 4.94
CA ARG A 104 -5.38 0.52 5.39
C ARG A 104 -6.30 -0.50 4.75
N HIS A 105 -7.45 -0.07 4.24
CA HIS A 105 -8.43 -0.91 3.55
C HIS A 105 -8.29 -0.85 2.03
N MET A 106 -7.34 -0.06 1.50
CA MET A 106 -7.07 -0.05 0.07
C MET A 106 -6.28 -1.27 -0.34
N SER A 107 -6.72 -1.94 -1.38
CA SER A 107 -6.06 -3.06 -2.02
C SER A 107 -6.06 -2.90 -3.54
N VAL A 108 -5.26 -3.70 -4.22
CA VAL A 108 -5.29 -3.78 -5.68
C VAL A 108 -6.32 -4.80 -6.09
N SER A 109 -7.28 -4.38 -6.92
CA SER A 109 -8.32 -5.24 -7.45
C SER A 109 -8.30 -5.24 -8.97
N PHE A 110 -8.77 -6.31 -9.57
CA PHE A 110 -8.77 -6.53 -11.01
C PHE A 110 -10.19 -6.80 -11.51
N THR A 111 -10.50 -6.32 -12.71
CA THR A 111 -11.70 -6.68 -13.42
C THR A 111 -11.43 -7.94 -14.24
N PRO A 112 -12.01 -9.10 -13.92
CA PRO A 112 -11.93 -10.28 -14.78
C PRO A 112 -12.79 -10.02 -16.03
N GLY A 113 -12.21 -10.03 -17.20
CA GLY A 113 -12.68 -9.55 -18.50
C GLY A 113 -14.14 -9.80 -18.94
N HIS A 114 -14.95 -10.52 -18.20
CA HIS A 114 -16.35 -10.85 -18.54
C HIS A 114 -17.34 -10.56 -17.41
N ASP A 115 -16.88 -10.32 -16.17
CA ASP A 115 -17.72 -9.98 -15.02
C ASP A 115 -17.33 -8.60 -14.50
N GLU A 116 -18.32 -7.78 -14.16
CA GLU A 116 -18.08 -6.44 -13.60
C GLU A 116 -17.62 -6.45 -12.15
N GLN A 117 -17.54 -7.61 -11.49
CA GLN A 117 -17.12 -7.73 -10.11
C GLN A 117 -15.58 -7.67 -9.99
N LEU A 118 -15.10 -6.72 -9.19
CA LEU A 118 -13.70 -6.63 -8.85
C LEU A 118 -13.24 -7.86 -8.06
N VAL A 119 -12.09 -8.40 -8.45
CA VAL A 119 -11.43 -9.52 -7.79
C VAL A 119 -10.18 -9.00 -7.10
N ASP A 120 -10.07 -9.25 -5.80
CA ASP A 120 -8.90 -8.88 -5.02
C ASP A 120 -7.64 -9.63 -5.49
N PHE A 121 -6.48 -8.96 -5.40
CA PHE A 121 -5.20 -9.51 -5.84
C PHE A 121 -4.83 -10.83 -5.16
N SER A 122 -5.38 -11.16 -3.99
CA SER A 122 -5.14 -12.43 -3.31
C SER A 122 -5.58 -13.65 -4.13
N ARG A 123 -6.52 -13.45 -5.07
CA ARG A 123 -6.99 -14.50 -6.00
C ARG A 123 -6.11 -14.69 -7.23
N LEU A 124 -5.10 -13.87 -7.42
CA LEU A 124 -4.13 -14.06 -8.49
C LEU A 124 -3.29 -15.32 -8.25
N SER A 125 -2.86 -15.94 -9.34
CA SER A 125 -1.82 -16.97 -9.26
C SER A 125 -0.49 -16.39 -8.78
N ASP A 126 0.42 -17.22 -8.30
CA ASP A 126 1.72 -16.78 -7.81
C ASP A 126 2.52 -16.02 -8.86
N GLY A 127 2.47 -16.46 -10.11
CA GLY A 127 3.08 -15.75 -11.23
C GLY A 127 2.46 -14.38 -11.48
N GLN A 128 1.13 -14.25 -11.39
CA GLN A 128 0.43 -12.99 -11.54
C GLN A 128 0.74 -12.05 -10.36
N LYS A 129 0.80 -12.56 -9.13
CA LYS A 129 1.24 -11.77 -7.96
C LYS A 129 2.67 -11.27 -8.13
N SER A 130 3.55 -12.10 -8.68
CA SER A 130 4.93 -11.71 -8.98
C SER A 130 5.01 -10.59 -10.01
N MET A 131 4.21 -10.66 -11.08
CA MET A 131 4.10 -9.59 -12.06
C MET A 131 3.54 -8.31 -11.45
N LEU A 132 2.53 -8.42 -10.58
CA LEU A 132 1.98 -7.26 -9.87
C LEU A 132 3.03 -6.59 -8.99
N TYR A 133 3.78 -7.39 -8.22
CA TYR A 133 4.87 -6.87 -7.39
C TYR A 133 5.94 -6.15 -8.22
N LEU A 134 6.42 -6.75 -9.31
CA LEU A 134 7.35 -6.09 -10.22
C LEU A 134 6.77 -4.81 -10.82
N SER A 135 5.49 -4.81 -11.19
CA SER A 135 4.81 -3.61 -11.70
C SER A 135 4.77 -2.49 -10.66
N LEU A 136 4.52 -2.83 -9.38
CA LEU A 136 4.58 -1.86 -8.28
C LEU A 136 6.01 -1.31 -8.07
N VAL A 137 7.04 -2.17 -8.18
CA VAL A 137 8.45 -1.74 -8.09
C VAL A 137 8.77 -0.76 -9.22
N LEU A 138 8.42 -1.09 -10.46
CA LEU A 138 8.66 -0.23 -11.63
C LEU A 138 7.91 1.10 -11.52
N SER A 139 6.64 1.06 -11.09
CA SER A 139 5.83 2.27 -10.86
C SER A 139 6.42 3.15 -9.76
N SER A 140 6.83 2.54 -8.64
CA SER A 140 7.47 3.26 -7.54
C SER A 140 8.75 3.97 -7.99
N GLN A 141 9.56 3.33 -8.83
CA GLN A 141 10.77 3.94 -9.38
C GLN A 141 10.45 5.10 -10.33
N ALA A 142 9.46 4.93 -11.21
CA ALA A 142 9.03 5.97 -12.13
C ALA A 142 8.51 7.21 -11.37
N ILE A 143 7.65 7.00 -10.38
CA ILE A 143 7.10 8.06 -9.52
C ILE A 143 8.23 8.73 -8.72
N GLY A 144 9.14 7.95 -8.14
CA GLY A 144 10.27 8.49 -7.39
C GLY A 144 11.17 9.40 -8.22
N ARG A 145 11.45 9.00 -9.47
CA ARG A 145 12.23 9.83 -10.41
C ARG A 145 11.49 11.12 -10.79
N ALA A 146 10.20 11.03 -11.11
CA ALA A 146 9.38 12.21 -11.46
C ALA A 146 9.30 13.19 -10.28
N ALA A 147 9.11 12.69 -9.06
CA ALA A 147 9.07 13.51 -7.85
C ALA A 147 10.42 14.20 -7.57
N LEU A 148 11.55 13.49 -7.76
CA LEU A 148 12.90 14.08 -7.61
C LEU A 148 13.23 15.10 -8.69
N ALA A 149 12.72 14.92 -9.91
CA ALA A 149 12.87 15.88 -11.01
C ALA A 149 11.99 17.13 -10.82
N GLY A 150 11.01 17.10 -9.93
CA GLY A 150 10.03 18.17 -9.75
C GLY A 150 8.92 18.18 -10.80
N ASP A 151 8.81 17.09 -11.58
CA ASP A 151 7.80 16.93 -12.64
C ASP A 151 6.41 16.58 -12.08
N ASP A 152 6.37 16.05 -10.84
CA ASP A 152 5.14 15.61 -10.17
C ASP A 152 5.14 16.03 -8.70
N ASN A 153 4.21 16.92 -8.37
CA ASN A 153 3.98 17.41 -7.00
C ASN A 153 2.88 16.63 -6.26
N SER A 154 2.33 15.58 -6.86
CA SER A 154 1.29 14.74 -6.26
C SER A 154 1.83 13.89 -5.09
N PHE A 155 3.14 13.73 -5.01
CA PHE A 155 3.82 12.96 -3.97
C PHE A 155 4.76 13.85 -3.14
N ASP A 156 4.69 13.65 -1.84
CA ASP A 156 5.64 14.23 -0.88
C ASP A 156 6.96 13.44 -0.92
N VAL A 157 8.01 14.08 -1.43
CA VAL A 157 9.34 13.45 -1.61
C VAL A 157 9.95 12.99 -0.28
N GLU A 158 9.71 13.73 0.83
CA GLU A 158 10.25 13.37 2.15
C GLU A 158 9.56 12.12 2.71
N LYS A 159 8.27 11.94 2.41
CA LYS A 159 7.53 10.72 2.79
C LYS A 159 7.80 9.57 1.83
N LEU A 160 7.88 9.85 0.53
CA LEU A 160 8.16 8.85 -0.51
C LEU A 160 9.56 8.25 -0.36
N ARG A 161 10.53 9.07 -0.01
CA ARG A 161 11.96 8.71 0.15
C ARG A 161 12.45 7.86 -1.00
N PRO A 162 12.49 8.42 -2.23
CA PRO A 162 12.98 7.69 -3.38
C PRO A 162 14.40 7.20 -3.13
N PRO A 163 14.74 5.95 -3.50
CA PRO A 163 16.12 5.47 -3.35
C PRO A 163 17.05 6.16 -4.35
N VAL A 164 18.29 6.30 -3.96
CA VAL A 164 19.38 6.72 -4.87
C VAL A 164 19.75 5.57 -5.82
N PHE A 165 19.64 4.34 -5.30
CA PHE A 165 19.93 3.14 -6.08
C PHE A 165 18.98 2.00 -5.73
N THR A 166 18.54 1.25 -6.74
CA THR A 166 17.63 0.11 -6.55
C THR A 166 18.26 -1.16 -7.10
N VAL A 167 18.20 -2.23 -6.31
CA VAL A 167 18.54 -3.59 -6.73
C VAL A 167 17.27 -4.42 -6.81
N VAL A 168 17.01 -5.02 -7.96
CA VAL A 168 15.92 -5.97 -8.15
C VAL A 168 16.51 -7.35 -8.38
N ALA A 169 16.31 -8.25 -7.42
CA ALA A 169 16.75 -9.64 -7.50
C ALA A 169 15.55 -10.55 -7.74
N VAL A 170 15.60 -11.37 -8.79
CA VAL A 170 14.53 -12.29 -9.17
C VAL A 170 15.12 -13.68 -9.29
N GLU A 171 14.57 -14.64 -8.52
CA GLU A 171 14.94 -16.07 -8.63
C GLU A 171 13.90 -16.82 -9.42
N GLU A 172 14.39 -17.70 -10.32
CA GLU A 172 13.63 -18.67 -11.08
C GLU A 172 12.29 -18.11 -11.62
N PRO A 173 12.33 -17.00 -12.40
CA PRO A 173 11.11 -16.39 -12.91
C PRO A 173 10.26 -17.35 -13.75
N GLU A 174 10.87 -18.42 -14.27
CA GLU A 174 10.20 -19.47 -15.03
C GLU A 174 9.27 -20.36 -14.21
N ASN A 175 9.50 -20.52 -12.90
CA ASN A 175 8.77 -21.50 -12.09
C ASN A 175 7.26 -21.19 -11.93
N SER A 176 6.85 -19.95 -12.09
CA SER A 176 5.46 -19.55 -11.88
C SER A 176 4.89 -18.73 -13.03
N LEU A 177 5.65 -18.57 -14.11
CA LEU A 177 5.27 -17.74 -15.24
C LEU A 177 5.39 -18.51 -16.56
N SER A 178 4.42 -18.32 -17.44
CA SER A 178 4.53 -18.80 -18.81
C SER A 178 5.77 -18.19 -19.48
N PRO A 179 6.50 -18.92 -20.32
CA PRO A 179 7.67 -18.43 -21.06
C PRO A 179 7.42 -17.12 -21.81
N HIS A 180 6.18 -16.89 -22.25
CA HIS A 180 5.78 -15.66 -22.92
C HIS A 180 5.97 -14.41 -22.03
N TYR A 181 5.83 -14.53 -20.71
CA TYR A 181 6.01 -13.40 -19.79
C TYR A 181 7.48 -13.15 -19.43
N LEU A 182 8.37 -14.14 -19.55
CA LEU A 182 9.79 -13.99 -19.20
C LEU A 182 10.45 -12.89 -20.04
N GLY A 183 10.23 -12.89 -21.34
CA GLY A 183 10.76 -11.84 -22.22
C GLY A 183 10.26 -10.44 -21.84
N ARG A 184 9.00 -10.32 -21.41
CA ARG A 184 8.45 -9.03 -20.95
C ARG A 184 9.09 -8.55 -19.66
N ILE A 185 9.34 -9.48 -18.71
CA ILE A 185 10.01 -9.14 -17.44
C ILE A 185 11.44 -8.71 -17.71
N VAL A 186 12.19 -9.43 -18.53
CA VAL A 186 13.57 -9.06 -18.89
C VAL A 186 13.61 -7.69 -19.56
N ASN A 187 12.70 -7.40 -20.50
CA ASN A 187 12.63 -6.10 -21.14
C ASN A 187 12.29 -4.98 -20.15
N ALA A 188 11.37 -5.22 -19.23
CA ALA A 188 11.00 -4.25 -18.19
C ALA A 188 12.17 -3.96 -17.23
N LEU A 189 12.90 -4.99 -16.81
CA LEU A 189 14.10 -4.86 -15.98
C LEU A 189 15.24 -4.15 -16.72
N ASN A 190 15.44 -4.44 -18.01
CA ASN A 190 16.41 -3.74 -18.84
C ASN A 190 16.05 -2.24 -18.97
N GLY A 191 14.76 -1.93 -19.14
CA GLY A 191 14.28 -0.54 -19.14
C GLY A 191 14.51 0.18 -17.82
N LEU A 192 14.40 -0.54 -16.69
CA LEU A 192 14.70 -0.01 -15.36
C LEU A 192 16.20 0.31 -15.22
N VAL A 193 17.07 -0.67 -15.55
CA VAL A 193 18.53 -0.59 -15.41
C VAL A 193 19.12 0.47 -16.36
N GLY A 194 18.55 0.62 -17.55
CA GLY A 194 19.01 1.60 -18.56
C GLY A 194 18.95 3.06 -18.09
N LYS A 195 18.32 3.35 -16.96
CA LYS A 195 18.32 4.69 -16.34
C LYS A 195 19.55 5.00 -15.47
N GLY A 196 20.37 3.98 -15.15
CA GLY A 196 21.63 4.13 -14.43
C GLY A 196 21.53 4.17 -12.91
N ASP A 197 20.34 4.13 -12.34
CA ASP A 197 20.06 4.18 -10.90
C ASP A 197 19.52 2.85 -10.35
N ALA A 198 19.62 1.77 -11.14
CA ALA A 198 19.17 0.45 -10.74
C ALA A 198 20.03 -0.67 -11.32
N GLN A 199 20.00 -1.82 -10.65
CA GLN A 199 20.57 -3.08 -11.13
C GLN A 199 19.54 -4.19 -11.00
N ALA A 200 19.49 -5.08 -11.99
CA ALA A 200 18.71 -6.31 -11.95
C ALA A 200 19.63 -7.52 -11.87
N LEU A 201 19.27 -8.47 -11.02
CA LEU A 201 19.92 -9.78 -10.88
C LEU A 201 18.86 -10.84 -11.14
N ILE A 202 19.11 -11.74 -12.06
CA ILE A 202 18.21 -12.87 -12.37
C ILE A 202 18.99 -14.15 -12.15
N ALA A 203 18.50 -14.99 -11.24
CA ALA A 203 18.97 -16.35 -11.07
C ALA A 203 17.96 -17.29 -11.74
N THR A 204 18.39 -18.05 -12.74
CA THR A 204 17.51 -18.92 -13.53
C THR A 204 18.22 -20.21 -13.90
N HIS A 205 17.46 -21.30 -14.01
CA HIS A 205 17.89 -22.57 -14.61
C HIS A 205 17.46 -22.68 -16.08
N ALA A 206 16.67 -21.74 -16.59
CA ALA A 206 16.31 -21.69 -18.00
C ALA A 206 17.55 -21.32 -18.85
N PRO A 207 17.76 -21.97 -20.02
CA PRO A 207 18.85 -21.70 -20.94
C PRO A 207 18.74 -20.31 -21.59
#